data_3dec4f3852ddb1b3dda5459f41bbe345
#
_entry.id   3dec4f3852ddb1b3dda5459f41bbe345
#
_cell.length_a   1.000
_cell.length_b   1.000
_cell.length_c   1.000
_cell.angle_alpha   90.00
_cell.angle_beta   90.00
_cell.angle_gamma   90.00
#
_symmetry.space_group_name_H-M   'P 1'
#
loop_
_entity.id
_entity.type
_entity.pdbx_description
1 polymer ?
#
loop_
_entity_poly.entity_id
_entity_poly.type
_entity_poly.pdbx_seq_one_letter_code
_entity_poly.pdbx_strand_id
1 'polypeptide(L)'
;MRTDELTIKDVSAETGVSRSALRYYEDEGLLAPSGRTAAGYRLYDCSAVGRVGFIQRAKSLGLGIREIKQLLQEPSDPATDGQRLRHTIAHKLHDTERRIDELETLRVELEALQARLGSAGGPGCGRIGDCECWLPTHKEVELMAQNACTCCDCTCPNDGTCTCCGCATKSS
;
A
#
# COMPACT_ATOMS: atom_id res chain seq x y z
N MET A 1 -1.58 -34.70 -32.46
CA MET A 1 -1.49 -33.48 -31.64
C MET A 1 -2.68 -33.52 -30.68
N ARG A 2 -2.46 -33.81 -29.40
CA ARG A 2 -3.52 -33.67 -28.39
C ARG A 2 -3.75 -32.19 -28.21
N THR A 3 -4.87 -31.70 -28.63
CA THR A 3 -5.40 -30.44 -28.15
C THR A 3 -5.78 -30.69 -26.69
N ASP A 4 -4.87 -30.39 -25.77
CA ASP A 4 -5.15 -30.46 -24.35
C ASP A 4 -6.11 -29.29 -24.02
N GLU A 5 -7.39 -29.53 -24.33
CA GLU A 5 -8.46 -28.64 -23.94
C GLU A 5 -8.72 -28.81 -22.43
N LEU A 6 -8.41 -27.78 -21.68
CA LEU A 6 -8.57 -27.75 -20.23
C LEU A 6 -9.92 -27.12 -19.87
N THR A 7 -10.58 -27.65 -18.89
CA THR A 7 -11.72 -26.97 -18.25
C THR A 7 -11.23 -25.98 -17.19
N ILE A 8 -12.10 -25.06 -16.75
CA ILE A 8 -11.78 -24.16 -15.63
C ILE A 8 -11.38 -24.90 -14.36
N LYS A 9 -11.86 -26.15 -14.18
CA LYS A 9 -11.50 -27.01 -13.06
C LYS A 9 -10.04 -27.46 -13.18
N ASP A 10 -9.62 -27.82 -14.38
CA ASP A 10 -8.26 -28.32 -14.65
C ASP A 10 -7.26 -27.17 -14.51
N VAL A 11 -7.54 -26.00 -15.08
CA VAL A 11 -6.73 -24.78 -14.90
C VAL A 11 -6.62 -24.41 -13.40
N SER A 12 -7.73 -24.52 -12.66
CA SER A 12 -7.73 -24.27 -11.20
C SER A 12 -6.85 -25.27 -10.45
N ALA A 13 -6.91 -26.55 -10.82
CA ALA A 13 -6.11 -27.59 -10.19
C ALA A 13 -4.61 -27.42 -10.47
N GLU A 14 -4.23 -27.08 -11.69
CA GLU A 14 -2.83 -26.90 -12.10
C GLU A 14 -2.19 -25.62 -11.55
N THR A 15 -2.97 -24.53 -11.45
CA THR A 15 -2.44 -23.22 -11.03
C THR A 15 -2.63 -22.94 -9.55
N GLY A 16 -3.48 -23.69 -8.85
CA GLY A 16 -3.88 -23.41 -7.47
C GLY A 16 -4.80 -22.19 -7.32
N VAL A 17 -5.21 -21.55 -8.42
CA VAL A 17 -6.13 -20.40 -8.41
C VAL A 17 -7.57 -20.86 -8.31
N SER A 18 -8.34 -20.23 -7.44
CA SER A 18 -9.77 -20.56 -7.30
C SER A 18 -10.54 -20.28 -8.60
N ARG A 19 -11.57 -21.10 -8.85
CA ARG A 19 -12.44 -20.92 -10.03
C ARG A 19 -13.13 -19.54 -10.08
N SER A 20 -13.41 -18.96 -8.92
CA SER A 20 -13.95 -17.60 -8.84
C SER A 20 -12.94 -16.55 -9.29
N ALA A 21 -11.66 -16.69 -8.90
CA ALA A 21 -10.61 -15.80 -9.35
C ALA A 21 -10.33 -15.96 -10.85
N LEU A 22 -10.38 -17.19 -11.39
CA LEU A 22 -10.25 -17.42 -12.84
C LEU A 22 -11.39 -16.76 -13.61
N ARG A 23 -12.63 -16.81 -13.14
CA ARG A 23 -13.76 -16.08 -13.75
C ARG A 23 -13.56 -14.57 -13.69
N TYR A 24 -13.08 -14.06 -12.57
CA TYR A 24 -12.73 -12.64 -12.46
C TYR A 24 -11.64 -12.25 -13.48
N TYR A 25 -10.64 -13.10 -13.73
CA TYR A 25 -9.65 -12.84 -14.77
C TYR A 25 -10.24 -12.88 -16.18
N GLU A 26 -11.25 -13.70 -16.42
CA GLU A 26 -12.02 -13.66 -17.69
C GLU A 26 -12.78 -12.35 -17.83
N ASP A 27 -13.52 -11.96 -16.81
CA ASP A 27 -14.35 -10.75 -16.81
C ASP A 27 -13.48 -9.49 -17.02
N GLU A 28 -12.27 -9.49 -16.47
CA GLU A 28 -11.27 -8.45 -16.68
C GLU A 28 -10.56 -8.55 -18.05
N GLY A 29 -10.78 -9.62 -18.80
CA GLY A 29 -10.13 -9.88 -20.09
C GLY A 29 -8.64 -10.24 -19.99
N LEU A 30 -8.20 -10.72 -18.83
CA LEU A 30 -6.85 -11.25 -18.63
C LEU A 30 -6.72 -12.70 -19.10
N LEU A 31 -7.80 -13.44 -19.09
CA LEU A 31 -7.90 -14.82 -19.54
C LEU A 31 -9.07 -14.92 -20.52
N ALA A 32 -8.91 -15.67 -21.59
CA ALA A 32 -9.96 -15.92 -22.55
C ALA A 32 -10.11 -17.43 -22.80
N PRO A 33 -11.33 -17.96 -22.84
CA PRO A 33 -11.55 -19.33 -23.25
C PRO A 33 -11.22 -19.50 -24.75
N SER A 34 -10.60 -20.61 -25.10
CA SER A 34 -10.32 -20.99 -26.50
C SER A 34 -11.57 -21.50 -27.22
N GLY A 35 -12.58 -21.95 -26.45
CA GLY A 35 -13.82 -22.49 -27.01
C GLY A 35 -14.84 -22.88 -25.93
N ARG A 36 -15.84 -23.63 -26.36
CA ARG A 36 -16.84 -24.24 -25.49
C ARG A 36 -17.13 -25.67 -25.92
N THR A 37 -17.42 -26.53 -24.96
CA THR A 37 -17.92 -27.89 -25.26
C THR A 37 -19.32 -27.82 -25.87
N ALA A 38 -19.78 -28.95 -26.45
CA ALA A 38 -21.17 -29.09 -26.93
C ALA A 38 -22.21 -28.83 -25.81
N ALA A 39 -21.85 -29.05 -24.55
CA ALA A 39 -22.66 -28.76 -23.37
C ALA A 39 -22.50 -27.30 -22.86
N GLY A 40 -21.76 -26.45 -23.57
CA GLY A 40 -21.60 -25.02 -23.26
C GLY A 40 -20.51 -24.70 -22.23
N TYR A 41 -19.75 -25.68 -21.72
CA TYR A 41 -18.67 -25.41 -20.78
C TYR A 41 -17.46 -24.76 -21.46
N ARG A 42 -16.84 -23.78 -20.80
CA ARG A 42 -15.64 -23.10 -21.28
C ARG A 42 -14.45 -24.03 -21.36
N LEU A 43 -13.71 -23.94 -22.46
CA LEU A 43 -12.46 -24.66 -22.71
C LEU A 43 -11.30 -23.66 -22.82
N TYR A 44 -10.14 -24.07 -22.37
CA TYR A 44 -8.90 -23.29 -22.40
C TYR A 44 -7.81 -24.14 -23.05
N ASP A 45 -6.91 -23.50 -23.72
CA ASP A 45 -5.70 -24.15 -24.22
C ASP A 45 -4.63 -24.24 -23.10
N CYS A 46 -3.57 -25.01 -23.37
CA CYS A 46 -2.47 -25.19 -22.43
C CYS A 46 -1.74 -23.87 -22.07
N SER A 47 -1.82 -22.84 -22.91
CA SER A 47 -1.20 -21.52 -22.66
C SER A 47 -1.87 -20.78 -21.51
N ALA A 48 -3.13 -21.11 -21.22
CA ALA A 48 -3.88 -20.51 -20.12
C ALA A 48 -3.20 -20.73 -18.76
N VAL A 49 -2.59 -21.88 -18.53
CA VAL A 49 -1.86 -22.19 -17.29
C VAL A 49 -0.66 -21.26 -17.12
N GLY A 50 0.15 -21.11 -18.18
CA GLY A 50 1.27 -20.19 -18.20
C GLY A 50 0.86 -18.74 -17.99
N ARG A 51 -0.25 -18.34 -18.63
CA ARG A 51 -0.84 -16.99 -18.50
C ARG A 51 -1.31 -16.71 -17.08
N VAL A 52 -2.02 -17.64 -16.45
CA VAL A 52 -2.43 -17.54 -15.03
C VAL A 52 -1.22 -17.48 -14.10
N GLY A 53 -0.20 -18.30 -14.34
CA GLY A 53 1.05 -18.26 -13.58
C GLY A 53 1.78 -16.91 -13.70
N PHE A 54 1.76 -16.28 -14.87
CA PHE A 54 2.27 -14.92 -15.06
C PHE A 54 1.47 -13.90 -14.24
N ILE A 55 0.12 -13.96 -14.30
CA ILE A 55 -0.76 -13.08 -13.52
C ILE A 55 -0.48 -13.18 -12.02
N GLN A 56 -0.33 -14.41 -11.49
CA GLN A 56 -0.02 -14.62 -10.08
C GLN A 56 1.32 -13.98 -9.68
N ARG A 57 2.38 -14.20 -10.47
CA ARG A 57 3.70 -13.59 -10.22
C ARG A 57 3.66 -12.07 -10.30
N ALA A 58 2.99 -11.51 -11.30
CA ALA A 58 2.83 -10.07 -11.43
C ALA A 58 2.09 -9.47 -10.22
N LYS A 59 1.03 -10.14 -9.76
CA LYS A 59 0.30 -9.73 -8.54
C LYS A 59 1.15 -9.79 -7.28
N SER A 60 1.99 -10.82 -7.11
CA SER A 60 2.89 -10.91 -5.96
C SER A 60 3.96 -9.82 -5.94
N LEU A 61 4.29 -9.25 -7.09
CA LEU A 61 5.14 -8.07 -7.23
C LEU A 61 4.36 -6.74 -7.05
N GLY A 62 3.07 -6.82 -6.68
CA GLY A 62 2.23 -5.65 -6.45
C GLY A 62 1.75 -4.95 -7.73
N LEU A 63 1.80 -5.60 -8.90
CA LEU A 63 1.19 -5.05 -10.09
C LEU A 63 -0.33 -5.12 -10.00
N GLY A 64 -0.99 -4.02 -10.37
CA GLY A 64 -2.43 -3.93 -10.47
C GLY A 64 -2.97 -4.67 -11.71
N ILE A 65 -4.27 -5.03 -11.68
CA ILE A 65 -4.93 -5.71 -12.79
C ILE A 65 -4.80 -4.94 -14.12
N ARG A 66 -4.87 -3.60 -14.07
CA ARG A 66 -4.72 -2.75 -15.27
C ARG A 66 -3.31 -2.84 -15.87
N GLU A 67 -2.29 -2.82 -15.04
CA GLU A 67 -0.89 -2.95 -15.45
C GLU A 67 -0.63 -4.32 -16.07
N ILE A 68 -1.15 -5.39 -15.44
CA ILE A 68 -1.06 -6.76 -15.96
C ILE A 68 -1.78 -6.86 -17.30
N LYS A 69 -2.96 -6.25 -17.43
CA LYS A 69 -3.74 -6.24 -18.67
C LYS A 69 -2.96 -5.58 -19.81
N GLN A 70 -2.34 -4.42 -19.56
CA GLN A 70 -1.49 -3.74 -20.55
C GLN A 70 -0.33 -4.60 -21.02
N LEU A 71 0.29 -5.37 -20.11
CA LEU A 71 1.38 -6.29 -20.45
C LEU A 71 0.92 -7.48 -21.31
N LEU A 72 -0.36 -7.89 -21.19
CA LEU A 72 -0.90 -9.09 -21.85
C LEU A 72 -1.71 -8.82 -23.12
N GLN A 73 -2.07 -7.57 -23.40
CA GLN A 73 -3.08 -7.23 -24.42
C GLN A 73 -2.60 -7.06 -25.85
N GLU A 74 -1.30 -6.91 -26.10
CA GLU A 74 -0.83 -6.72 -27.47
C GLU A 74 0.01 -7.90 -27.94
N PRO A 75 -0.28 -8.42 -29.16
CA PRO A 75 0.63 -9.32 -29.82
C PRO A 75 1.89 -8.53 -30.17
N SER A 76 2.97 -8.79 -29.48
CA SER A 76 4.21 -8.06 -29.61
C SER A 76 5.38 -9.01 -29.81
N ASP A 77 6.38 -8.46 -30.45
CA ASP A 77 7.69 -9.04 -30.53
C ASP A 77 8.29 -9.25 -29.13
N PRO A 78 8.91 -10.40 -28.83
CA PRO A 78 9.49 -10.71 -27.52
C PRO A 78 10.44 -9.63 -26.98
N ALA A 79 11.12 -8.89 -27.84
CA ALA A 79 12.00 -7.79 -27.44
C ALA A 79 11.20 -6.60 -26.88
N THR A 80 10.08 -6.28 -27.52
CA THR A 80 9.17 -5.19 -27.06
C THR A 80 8.48 -5.56 -25.76
N ASP A 81 8.05 -6.81 -25.58
CA ASP A 81 7.44 -7.30 -24.34
C ASP A 81 8.41 -7.20 -23.17
N GLY A 82 9.66 -7.61 -23.38
CA GLY A 82 10.71 -7.48 -22.39
C GLY A 82 10.99 -6.02 -21.99
N GLN A 83 10.90 -5.09 -22.94
CA GLN A 83 11.10 -3.67 -22.68
C GLN A 83 9.93 -3.07 -21.89
N ARG A 84 8.70 -3.40 -22.24
CA ARG A 84 7.50 -2.97 -21.50
C ARG A 84 7.52 -3.49 -20.06
N LEU A 85 7.83 -4.76 -19.87
CA LEU A 85 7.93 -5.35 -18.55
C LEU A 85 8.99 -4.64 -17.70
N ARG A 86 10.17 -4.37 -18.27
CA ARG A 86 11.22 -3.60 -17.56
C ARG A 86 10.73 -2.21 -17.18
N HIS A 87 10.04 -1.51 -18.08
CA HIS A 87 9.49 -0.17 -17.80
C HIS A 87 8.45 -0.22 -16.67
N THR A 88 7.52 -1.16 -16.72
CA THR A 88 6.49 -1.33 -15.67
C THR A 88 7.12 -1.65 -14.31
N ILE A 89 8.14 -2.51 -14.28
CA ILE A 89 8.86 -2.84 -13.05
C ILE A 89 9.64 -1.64 -12.53
N ALA A 90 10.31 -0.87 -13.39
CA ALA A 90 11.04 0.34 -12.98
C ALA A 90 10.10 1.39 -12.39
N HIS A 91 8.94 1.59 -13.00
CA HIS A 91 7.91 2.50 -12.45
C HIS A 91 7.42 2.01 -11.09
N LYS A 92 7.14 0.71 -10.96
CA LYS A 92 6.68 0.11 -9.70
C LYS A 92 7.73 0.22 -8.60
N LEU A 93 9.00 0.05 -8.95
CA LEU A 93 10.11 0.21 -8.00
C LEU A 93 10.17 1.65 -7.49
N HIS A 94 10.13 2.63 -8.40
CA HIS A 94 10.10 4.05 -8.04
C HIS A 94 8.92 4.42 -7.12
N ASP A 95 7.71 3.95 -7.44
CA ASP A 95 6.53 4.17 -6.58
C ASP A 95 6.69 3.54 -5.20
N THR A 96 7.34 2.37 -5.14
CA THR A 96 7.59 1.65 -3.89
C THR A 96 8.63 2.39 -3.03
N GLU A 97 9.72 2.88 -3.65
CA GLU A 97 10.75 3.68 -2.97
C GLU A 97 10.13 4.96 -2.38
N ARG A 98 9.36 5.71 -3.17
CA ARG A 98 8.62 6.87 -2.67
C ARG A 98 7.72 6.53 -1.48
N ARG A 99 7.03 5.37 -1.54
CA ARG A 99 6.15 4.94 -0.44
C ARG A 99 6.93 4.55 0.81
N ILE A 100 8.14 4.01 0.66
CA ILE A 100 9.04 3.73 1.78
C ILE A 100 9.45 5.05 2.45
N ASP A 101 9.88 6.06 1.68
CA ASP A 101 10.26 7.37 2.21
C ASP A 101 9.10 8.05 2.97
N GLU A 102 7.88 7.99 2.42
CA GLU A 102 6.66 8.49 3.09
C GLU A 102 6.41 7.77 4.42
N LEU A 103 6.56 6.44 4.46
CA LEU A 103 6.35 5.65 5.66
C LEU A 103 7.46 5.85 6.70
N GLU A 104 8.71 6.06 6.27
CA GLU A 104 9.82 6.39 7.15
C GLU A 104 9.61 7.76 7.81
N THR A 105 9.15 8.74 7.03
CA THR A 105 8.79 10.07 7.56
C THR A 105 7.68 9.94 8.61
N LEU A 106 6.60 9.25 8.27
CA LEU A 106 5.48 9.02 9.20
C LEU A 106 5.94 8.28 10.47
N ARG A 107 6.84 7.31 10.35
CA ARG A 107 7.39 6.61 11.51
C ARG A 107 8.10 7.56 12.45
N VAL A 108 8.95 8.44 11.94
CA VAL A 108 9.66 9.43 12.74
C VAL A 108 8.67 10.37 13.47
N GLU A 109 7.62 10.82 12.76
CA GLU A 109 6.56 11.65 13.36
C GLU A 109 5.83 10.91 14.49
N LEU A 110 5.48 9.65 14.28
CA LEU A 110 4.80 8.83 15.30
C LEU A 110 5.69 8.54 16.50
N GLU A 111 6.98 8.26 16.29
CA GLU A 111 7.97 8.06 17.37
C GLU A 111 8.12 9.34 18.21
N ALA A 112 8.20 10.51 17.55
CA ALA A 112 8.26 11.79 18.24
C ALA A 112 6.99 12.07 19.06
N LEU A 113 5.81 11.77 18.48
CA LEU A 113 4.53 11.89 19.19
C LEU A 113 4.46 10.93 20.38
N GLN A 114 4.88 9.69 20.20
CA GLN A 114 4.91 8.70 21.29
C GLN A 114 5.82 9.13 22.46
N ALA A 115 7.00 9.66 22.14
CA ALA A 115 7.94 10.17 23.15
C ALA A 115 7.30 11.34 23.94
N ARG A 116 6.60 12.23 23.26
CA ARG A 116 5.87 13.35 23.91
C ARG A 116 4.75 12.84 24.81
N LEU A 117 3.95 11.90 24.35
CA LEU A 117 2.86 11.33 25.14
C LEU A 117 3.37 10.53 26.35
N GLY A 118 4.53 9.85 26.20
CA GLY A 118 5.19 9.15 27.31
C GLY A 118 5.74 10.07 28.38
N SER A 119 6.15 11.29 28.02
CA SER A 119 6.62 12.32 28.94
C SER A 119 5.51 13.23 29.47
N ALA A 120 4.38 13.33 28.77
CA ALA A 120 3.26 14.22 29.09
C ALA A 120 2.17 13.60 29.99
N GLY A 121 2.50 12.56 30.75
CA GLY A 121 1.57 11.92 31.68
C GLY A 121 1.15 12.80 32.89
N GLY A 122 0.90 14.08 32.66
CA GLY A 122 0.36 15.00 33.64
C GLY A 122 -1.19 14.96 33.65
N PRO A 123 -1.82 15.02 34.82
CA PRO A 123 -3.27 14.88 35.00
C PRO A 123 -4.08 16.10 34.54
N GLY A 124 -3.56 16.94 33.66
CA GLY A 124 -4.15 18.23 33.28
C GLY A 124 -4.60 18.39 31.83
N CYS A 125 -4.21 17.51 30.91
CA CYS A 125 -4.71 17.59 29.54
C CYS A 125 -6.11 17.00 29.46
N GLY A 126 -7.05 17.77 28.89
CA GLY A 126 -8.44 17.37 28.68
C GLY A 126 -8.61 16.19 27.71
N ARG A 127 -9.82 15.99 27.24
CA ARG A 127 -10.14 14.91 26.29
C ARG A 127 -9.41 15.11 24.98
N ILE A 128 -9.08 14.00 24.32
CA ILE A 128 -8.62 14.01 22.93
C ILE A 128 -9.63 14.80 22.09
N GLY A 129 -9.18 15.88 21.46
CA GLY A 129 -10.00 16.80 20.67
C GLY A 129 -10.26 18.16 21.32
N ASP A 130 -10.06 18.29 22.63
CA ASP A 130 -10.22 19.57 23.34
C ASP A 130 -8.89 20.32 23.50
N CYS A 131 -7.78 19.72 23.12
CA CYS A 131 -6.43 20.28 23.21
C CYS A 131 -5.62 19.98 21.95
N GLU A 132 -5.12 21.03 21.31
CA GLU A 132 -4.23 20.94 20.13
C GLU A 132 -2.86 20.30 20.43
N CYS A 133 -2.50 20.15 21.69
CA CYS A 133 -1.24 19.52 22.11
C CYS A 133 -1.14 18.03 21.74
N TRP A 134 -2.24 17.35 21.39
CA TRP A 134 -2.28 15.95 21.01
C TRP A 134 -1.81 15.69 19.57
N LEU A 135 -2.09 16.63 18.67
CA LEU A 135 -1.78 16.51 17.24
C LEU A 135 -1.18 17.82 16.72
N PRO A 136 0.13 18.05 16.83
CA PRO A 136 0.75 19.22 16.26
C PRO A 136 0.62 19.20 14.73
N THR A 137 0.30 20.34 14.13
CA THR A 137 0.33 20.49 12.68
C THR A 137 1.76 20.43 12.15
N HIS A 138 1.93 20.01 10.91
CA HIS A 138 3.23 19.83 10.23
C HIS A 138 4.19 21.04 10.36
N LYS A 139 3.65 22.22 10.53
CA LYS A 139 4.41 23.47 10.72
C LYS A 139 4.97 23.66 12.14
N GLU A 140 4.36 23.02 13.12
CA GLU A 140 4.74 23.20 14.54
C GLU A 140 5.85 22.25 14.96
N VAL A 141 6.04 21.14 14.25
CA VAL A 141 7.15 20.20 14.52
C VAL A 141 8.51 20.87 14.32
N GLU A 142 8.64 21.77 13.35
CA GLU A 142 9.86 22.57 13.14
C GLU A 142 10.07 23.70 14.17
N LEU A 143 8.97 24.29 14.67
CA LEU A 143 9.07 25.38 15.68
C LEU A 143 9.22 24.88 17.12
N MET A 144 8.78 23.67 17.43
CA MET A 144 8.85 23.10 18.78
C MET A 144 10.26 22.65 19.20
N ALA A 145 11.21 22.59 18.27
CA ALA A 145 12.63 22.50 18.58
C ALA A 145 13.15 23.74 19.36
N GLN A 146 12.36 24.81 19.47
CA GLN A 146 12.67 26.05 20.14
C GLN A 146 11.69 26.41 21.26
N ASN A 147 11.61 25.56 22.30
CA ASN A 147 11.23 25.93 23.69
C ASN A 147 10.06 26.93 23.92
N ALA A 148 8.94 26.87 23.24
CA ALA A 148 7.77 27.64 23.59
C ALA A 148 6.55 26.73 23.72
N CYS A 149 5.98 26.67 24.91
CA CYS A 149 4.69 26.01 25.15
C CYS A 149 3.59 26.90 24.56
N THR A 150 3.04 26.53 23.39
CA THR A 150 1.92 27.24 22.75
C THR A 150 0.58 26.48 22.88
N CYS A 151 0.49 25.53 23.82
CA CYS A 151 -0.60 24.56 23.83
C CYS A 151 -1.92 25.05 24.42
N CYS A 152 -1.97 26.21 25.00
CA CYS A 152 -3.22 26.83 25.47
C CYS A 152 -3.01 28.34 25.69
N ASP A 153 -4.09 29.11 25.53
CA ASP A 153 -4.16 30.52 25.98
C ASP A 153 -4.08 30.66 27.53
N CYS A 154 -3.30 29.79 28.17
CA CYS A 154 -3.00 29.97 29.56
C CYS A 154 -1.86 30.99 29.62
N THR A 155 -2.14 32.12 30.19
CA THR A 155 -1.14 33.05 30.72
C THR A 155 -0.29 32.31 31.76
N CYS A 156 0.63 31.47 31.30
CA CYS A 156 1.63 30.89 32.18
C CYS A 156 2.52 32.03 32.68
N PRO A 157 2.65 32.24 33.98
CA PRO A 157 3.60 33.22 34.49
C PRO A 157 5.00 32.85 33.98
N ASN A 158 5.78 33.85 33.57
CA ASN A 158 7.14 33.69 33.02
C ASN A 158 8.17 33.11 34.02
N ASP A 159 7.70 32.61 35.17
CA ASP A 159 8.51 32.03 36.24
C ASP A 159 8.73 30.50 36.14
N GLY A 160 8.30 29.88 35.04
CA GLY A 160 8.56 28.46 34.78
C GLY A 160 7.67 27.47 35.56
N THR A 161 6.64 27.94 36.26
CA THR A 161 5.70 27.10 37.02
C THR A 161 4.42 26.81 36.25
N CYS A 162 4.54 26.22 35.07
CA CYS A 162 3.37 25.74 34.33
C CYS A 162 2.93 24.37 34.88
N THR A 163 1.83 24.33 35.62
CA THR A 163 1.26 23.10 36.19
C THR A 163 0.28 22.38 35.24
N CYS A 164 -0.09 22.99 34.12
CA CYS A 164 -1.10 22.45 33.22
C CYS A 164 -0.57 21.43 32.22
N CYS A 165 0.72 21.43 31.86
CA CYS A 165 1.27 20.58 30.79
C CYS A 165 2.48 19.76 31.21
N GLY A 166 2.83 19.63 32.48
CA GLY A 166 3.99 18.85 32.95
C GLY A 166 5.32 19.30 32.35
N CYS A 167 5.46 20.59 31.99
CA CYS A 167 6.75 21.13 31.54
C CYS A 167 7.77 20.97 32.66
N ALA A 168 8.77 20.11 32.46
CA ALA A 168 9.84 19.93 33.40
C ALA A 168 10.51 21.28 33.70
N THR A 169 10.56 21.64 34.97
CA THR A 169 11.31 22.80 35.46
C THR A 169 12.72 22.75 34.93
N LYS A 170 13.10 23.70 34.10
CA LYS A 170 14.51 23.98 33.82
C LYS A 170 15.11 24.54 35.12
N SER A 171 15.79 23.69 35.87
CA SER A 171 16.74 24.18 36.88
C SER A 171 17.96 24.73 36.17
N SER A 172 18.32 25.92 36.51
CA SER A 172 19.51 26.68 36.14
C SER A 172 20.79 25.88 36.18
#